data_d02a822789ce9dd6eddcc2f9d86b79d5
#
_entry.id   d02a822789ce9dd6eddcc2f9d86b79d5
#
_cell.length_a   1.000
_cell.length_b   1.000
_cell.length_c   1.000
_cell.angle_alpha   90.00
_cell.angle_beta   90.00
_cell.angle_gamma   90.00
#
_symmetry.space_group_name_H-M   'P 1'
#
loop_
_entity.id
_entity.type
_entity.pdbx_description
1 polymer ?
#
loop_
_entity_poly.entity_id
_entity_poly.type
_entity_poly.pdbx_seq_one_letter_code
_entity_poly.pdbx_strand_id
1 'polypeptide(L)'
;MSQSPSLAYTTLVQKCNELTFIHSANSALHWDQETYMPPKALDYRSRQLAFLSGWAHKEFTSVTTGNLISECEQAGFSPDSVEGVNTRQLRHSYNKQTKIPSSLVEEMSQASTLARSAWVDARAKRDFALFLPHLGKLITLSQKMADYLGTGSCRYDTLMDEYEAVSYTHLTLPTNREV
;
A
#
# COMPACT_ATOMS: atom_id res chain seq x y z
N MET A 1 12.63 -33.45 8.78
CA MET A 1 12.74 -33.61 7.31
C MET A 1 12.03 -32.39 6.70
N SER A 2 12.77 -31.48 6.07
CA SER A 2 12.21 -30.32 5.37
C SER A 2 11.46 -30.85 4.15
N GLN A 3 10.13 -30.69 4.13
CA GLN A 3 9.37 -30.96 2.90
C GLN A 3 9.77 -29.92 1.85
N SER A 4 9.98 -30.35 0.62
CA SER A 4 10.22 -29.43 -0.49
C SER A 4 9.01 -28.51 -0.64
N PRO A 5 9.19 -27.18 -0.83
CA PRO A 5 8.10 -26.26 -1.01
C PRO A 5 7.22 -26.73 -2.18
N SER A 6 5.91 -26.58 -2.06
CA SER A 6 5.00 -26.94 -3.15
C SER A 6 5.28 -26.05 -4.36
N LEU A 7 4.99 -26.56 -5.59
CA LEU A 7 5.15 -25.77 -6.82
C LEU A 7 4.34 -24.46 -6.75
N ALA A 8 3.14 -24.51 -6.17
CA ALA A 8 2.29 -23.32 -5.98
C ALA A 8 2.97 -22.27 -5.11
N TYR A 9 3.61 -22.68 -4.01
CA TYR A 9 4.33 -21.75 -3.13
C TYR A 9 5.54 -21.13 -3.84
N THR A 10 6.32 -21.93 -4.58
CA THR A 10 7.46 -21.41 -5.35
C THR A 10 7.01 -20.38 -6.37
N THR A 11 5.91 -20.66 -7.10
CA THR A 11 5.33 -19.73 -8.08
C THR A 11 4.80 -18.46 -7.41
N LEU A 12 4.15 -18.59 -6.25
CA LEU A 12 3.66 -17.44 -5.48
C LEU A 12 4.80 -16.55 -5.02
N VAL A 13 5.90 -17.13 -4.50
CA VAL A 13 7.10 -16.39 -4.09
C VAL A 13 7.74 -15.67 -5.29
N GLN A 14 7.84 -16.35 -6.44
CA GLN A 14 8.36 -15.72 -7.66
C GLN A 14 7.50 -14.49 -8.03
N LYS A 15 6.18 -14.62 -8.02
CA LYS A 15 5.27 -13.49 -8.30
C LYS A 15 5.44 -12.35 -7.29
N CYS A 16 5.62 -12.65 -6.00
CA CYS A 16 5.92 -11.64 -4.99
C CYS A 16 7.25 -10.93 -5.25
N ASN A 17 8.28 -11.65 -5.72
CA ASN A 17 9.56 -11.06 -6.09
C ASN A 17 9.42 -10.11 -7.29
N GLU A 18 8.65 -10.47 -8.32
CA GLU A 18 8.36 -9.59 -9.46
C GLU A 18 7.68 -8.30 -9.03
N LEU A 19 6.69 -8.40 -8.11
CA LEU A 19 6.06 -7.22 -7.52
C LEU A 19 7.06 -6.37 -6.71
N THR A 20 7.99 -7.00 -6.00
CA THR A 20 9.06 -6.32 -5.27
C THR A 20 9.97 -5.54 -6.22
N PHE A 21 10.27 -6.06 -7.43
CA PHE A 21 11.03 -5.31 -8.44
C PHE A 21 10.28 -4.06 -8.91
N ILE A 22 8.96 -4.15 -9.11
CA ILE A 22 8.13 -3.00 -9.46
C ILE A 22 8.15 -1.95 -8.33
N HIS A 23 7.99 -2.38 -7.09
CA HIS A 23 8.05 -1.49 -5.92
C HIS A 23 9.45 -0.85 -5.77
N SER A 24 10.50 -1.60 -6.02
CA SER A 24 11.88 -1.09 -6.01
C SER A 24 12.10 -0.01 -7.07
N ALA A 25 11.61 -0.23 -8.29
CA ALA A 25 11.67 0.77 -9.35
C ALA A 25 10.86 2.03 -8.96
N ASN A 26 9.68 1.85 -8.37
CA ASN A 26 8.85 2.94 -7.87
C ASN A 26 9.57 3.76 -6.79
N SER A 27 10.25 3.07 -5.86
CA SER A 27 11.07 3.71 -4.82
C SER A 27 12.24 4.52 -5.38
N ALA A 28 12.91 4.01 -6.42
CA ALA A 28 13.97 4.73 -7.10
C ALA A 28 13.45 6.00 -7.80
N LEU A 29 12.27 5.95 -8.41
CA LEU A 29 11.61 7.12 -9.00
C LEU A 29 11.18 8.15 -7.94
N HIS A 30 10.73 7.70 -6.77
CA HIS A 30 10.45 8.58 -5.63
C HIS A 30 11.73 9.27 -5.13
N TRP A 31 12.82 8.51 -4.99
CA TRP A 31 14.09 9.08 -4.58
C TRP A 31 14.60 10.14 -5.57
N ASP A 32 14.55 9.85 -6.88
CA ASP A 32 14.92 10.80 -7.92
C ASP A 32 14.04 12.07 -7.89
N GLN A 33 12.74 11.91 -7.60
CA GLN A 33 11.82 13.05 -7.43
C GLN A 33 12.24 14.01 -6.31
N GLU A 34 12.77 13.48 -5.21
CA GLU A 34 13.21 14.29 -4.06
C GLU A 34 14.61 14.87 -4.24
N THR A 35 15.38 14.44 -5.25
CA THR A 35 16.80 14.78 -5.39
C THR A 35 17.14 15.47 -6.71
N TYR A 36 16.98 14.80 -7.85
CA TYR A 36 17.54 15.26 -9.14
C TYR A 36 16.48 15.60 -10.19
N MET A 37 15.21 15.24 -9.97
CA MET A 37 14.17 15.44 -10.97
C MET A 37 13.97 16.93 -11.29
N PRO A 38 13.99 17.32 -12.61
CA PRO A 38 13.67 18.68 -12.99
C PRO A 38 12.24 19.07 -12.58
N PRO A 39 12.00 20.29 -12.08
CA PRO A 39 10.67 20.72 -11.61
C PRO A 39 9.54 20.57 -12.66
N LYS A 40 9.87 20.75 -13.95
CA LYS A 40 8.89 20.59 -15.04
C LYS A 40 8.47 19.13 -15.31
N ALA A 41 9.18 18.15 -14.74
CA ALA A 41 8.87 16.73 -14.92
C ALA A 41 7.80 16.20 -13.93
N LEU A 42 7.31 17.02 -13.01
CA LEU A 42 6.42 16.59 -11.92
C LEU A 42 5.15 15.89 -12.42
N ASP A 43 4.47 16.46 -13.40
CA ASP A 43 3.23 15.86 -13.95
C ASP A 43 3.51 14.51 -14.61
N TYR A 44 4.60 14.40 -15.38
CA TYR A 44 5.00 13.13 -15.98
C TYR A 44 5.36 12.09 -14.91
N ARG A 45 6.13 12.47 -13.90
CA ARG A 45 6.51 11.61 -12.77
C ARG A 45 5.29 11.13 -11.99
N SER A 46 4.34 12.00 -11.70
CA SER A 46 3.12 11.61 -10.98
C SER A 46 2.34 10.51 -11.71
N ARG A 47 2.28 10.58 -13.05
CA ARG A 47 1.65 9.55 -13.90
C ARG A 47 2.46 8.25 -13.96
N GLN A 48 3.80 8.31 -13.97
CA GLN A 48 4.65 7.12 -13.90
C GLN A 48 4.42 6.35 -12.58
N LEU A 49 4.45 7.06 -11.46
CA LEU A 49 4.25 6.47 -10.14
C LEU A 49 2.84 5.88 -9.99
N ALA A 50 1.82 6.61 -10.46
CA ALA A 50 0.44 6.12 -10.47
C ALA A 50 0.28 4.83 -11.29
N PHE A 51 0.86 4.81 -12.51
CA PHE A 51 0.82 3.63 -13.38
C PHE A 51 1.47 2.40 -12.72
N LEU A 52 2.69 2.56 -12.18
CA LEU A 52 3.38 1.46 -11.51
C LEU A 52 2.63 0.95 -10.27
N SER A 53 2.08 1.87 -9.46
CA SER A 53 1.28 1.51 -8.29
C SER A 53 0.00 0.76 -8.68
N GLY A 54 -0.72 1.26 -9.68
CA GLY A 54 -1.94 0.62 -10.19
C GLY A 54 -1.65 -0.75 -10.83
N TRP A 55 -0.54 -0.86 -11.56
CA TRP A 55 -0.13 -2.13 -12.17
C TRP A 55 0.24 -3.17 -11.11
N ALA A 56 1.08 -2.82 -10.14
CA ALA A 56 1.42 -3.70 -9.04
C ALA A 56 0.18 -4.18 -8.27
N HIS A 57 -0.76 -3.26 -8.01
CA HIS A 57 -2.02 -3.60 -7.36
C HIS A 57 -2.86 -4.58 -8.19
N LYS A 58 -3.03 -4.34 -9.50
CA LYS A 58 -3.78 -5.24 -10.40
C LYS A 58 -3.18 -6.63 -10.45
N GLU A 59 -1.84 -6.73 -10.52
CA GLU A 59 -1.13 -8.01 -10.51
C GLU A 59 -1.31 -8.75 -9.19
N PHE A 60 -1.16 -8.06 -8.06
CA PHE A 60 -1.35 -8.67 -6.76
C PHE A 60 -2.79 -9.12 -6.52
N THR A 61 -3.78 -8.32 -6.89
CA THR A 61 -5.21 -8.61 -6.69
C THR A 61 -5.82 -9.49 -7.78
N SER A 62 -5.02 -10.00 -8.72
CA SER A 62 -5.50 -10.85 -9.81
C SER A 62 -6.07 -12.18 -9.30
N VAL A 63 -7.01 -12.74 -10.06
CA VAL A 63 -7.57 -14.08 -9.78
C VAL A 63 -6.47 -15.15 -9.71
N THR A 64 -5.45 -15.03 -10.56
CA THR A 64 -4.30 -15.95 -10.54
C THR A 64 -3.56 -15.93 -9.20
N THR A 65 -3.32 -14.75 -8.64
CA THR A 65 -2.71 -14.63 -7.31
C THR A 65 -3.61 -15.25 -6.22
N GLY A 66 -4.91 -14.97 -6.28
CA GLY A 66 -5.88 -15.57 -5.36
C GLY A 66 -5.90 -17.09 -5.39
N ASN A 67 -5.84 -17.68 -6.60
CA ASN A 67 -5.79 -19.13 -6.79
C ASN A 67 -4.48 -19.72 -6.22
N LEU A 68 -3.32 -19.13 -6.51
CA LEU A 68 -2.04 -19.56 -5.95
C LEU A 68 -2.04 -19.55 -4.42
N ILE A 69 -2.59 -18.51 -3.80
CA ILE A 69 -2.72 -18.45 -2.34
C ILE A 69 -3.63 -19.58 -1.84
N SER A 70 -4.75 -19.86 -2.52
CA SER A 70 -5.66 -20.94 -2.13
C SER A 70 -5.01 -22.32 -2.27
N GLU A 71 -4.21 -22.55 -3.31
CA GLU A 71 -3.44 -23.78 -3.47
C GLU A 71 -2.39 -23.94 -2.35
N CYS A 72 -1.73 -22.84 -1.94
CA CYS A 72 -0.81 -22.86 -0.80
C CYS A 72 -1.50 -23.18 0.53
N GLU A 73 -2.72 -22.68 0.75
CA GLU A 73 -3.54 -22.99 1.92
C GLU A 73 -3.91 -24.48 1.95
N GLN A 74 -4.26 -25.06 0.81
CA GLN A 74 -4.58 -26.49 0.67
C GLN A 74 -3.37 -27.41 0.84
N ALA A 75 -2.16 -26.90 0.63
CA ALA A 75 -0.92 -27.69 0.84
C ALA A 75 -0.67 -28.06 2.30
N GLY A 76 -1.38 -27.44 3.25
CA GLY A 76 -1.36 -27.81 4.66
C GLY A 76 -0.01 -27.56 5.35
N PHE A 77 0.67 -26.48 5.02
CA PHE A 77 1.91 -26.08 5.69
C PHE A 77 1.71 -25.92 7.21
N SER A 78 2.75 -26.24 7.99
CA SER A 78 2.70 -25.98 9.42
C SER A 78 2.46 -24.48 9.68
N PRO A 79 1.57 -24.10 10.61
CA PRO A 79 1.28 -22.70 10.92
C PRO A 79 2.52 -21.86 11.27
N ASP A 80 3.54 -22.48 11.85
CA ASP A 80 4.77 -21.82 12.28
C ASP A 80 5.93 -21.96 11.28
N SER A 81 5.71 -22.65 10.15
CA SER A 81 6.69 -22.69 9.05
C SER A 81 6.70 -21.37 8.29
N VAL A 82 7.82 -21.09 7.61
CA VAL A 82 7.95 -19.89 6.75
C VAL A 82 6.84 -19.86 5.69
N GLU A 83 6.54 -21.02 5.08
CA GLU A 83 5.49 -21.16 4.08
C GLU A 83 4.09 -20.87 4.66
N GLY A 84 3.80 -21.40 5.85
CA GLY A 84 2.53 -21.22 6.53
C GLY A 84 2.31 -19.76 6.95
N VAL A 85 3.34 -19.13 7.54
CA VAL A 85 3.30 -17.72 7.93
C VAL A 85 3.10 -16.83 6.69
N ASN A 86 3.92 -17.03 5.64
CA ASN A 86 3.83 -16.23 4.42
C ASN A 86 2.46 -16.37 3.74
N THR A 87 1.95 -17.60 3.61
CA THR A 87 0.65 -17.85 2.99
C THR A 87 -0.46 -17.10 3.75
N ARG A 88 -0.46 -17.17 5.09
CA ARG A 88 -1.44 -16.47 5.94
C ARG A 88 -1.35 -14.95 5.78
N GLN A 89 -0.13 -14.38 5.77
CA GLN A 89 0.07 -12.95 5.59
C GLN A 89 -0.34 -12.49 4.18
N LEU A 90 0.00 -13.25 3.15
CA LEU A 90 -0.40 -12.95 1.78
C LEU A 90 -1.92 -13.03 1.60
N ARG A 91 -2.61 -14.00 2.23
CA ARG A 91 -4.07 -14.08 2.24
C ARG A 91 -4.68 -12.84 2.90
N HIS A 92 -4.15 -12.43 4.05
CA HIS A 92 -4.64 -11.23 4.74
C HIS A 92 -4.50 -9.99 3.84
N SER A 93 -3.32 -9.78 3.26
CA SER A 93 -3.05 -8.66 2.36
C SER A 93 -3.90 -8.71 1.09
N TYR A 94 -4.06 -9.89 0.49
CA TYR A 94 -4.90 -10.10 -0.69
C TYR A 94 -6.37 -9.73 -0.42
N ASN A 95 -6.93 -10.24 0.66
CA ASN A 95 -8.32 -9.95 1.05
C ASN A 95 -8.57 -8.47 1.33
N LYS A 96 -7.55 -7.76 1.80
CA LYS A 96 -7.58 -6.33 2.08
C LYS A 96 -7.49 -5.53 0.78
N GLN A 97 -6.49 -5.82 -0.05
CA GLN A 97 -6.24 -5.07 -1.28
C GLN A 97 -7.30 -5.31 -2.36
N THR A 98 -7.91 -6.49 -2.45
CA THR A 98 -9.01 -6.76 -3.40
C THR A 98 -10.26 -5.93 -3.15
N LYS A 99 -10.44 -5.36 -1.96
CA LYS A 99 -11.54 -4.43 -1.67
C LYS A 99 -11.31 -3.04 -2.31
N ILE A 100 -10.07 -2.68 -2.61
CA ILE A 100 -9.69 -1.34 -3.09
C ILE A 100 -9.62 -1.36 -4.63
N PRO A 101 -10.39 -0.50 -5.33
CA PRO A 101 -10.26 -0.40 -6.79
C PRO A 101 -8.87 0.10 -7.20
N SER A 102 -8.28 -0.48 -8.24
CA SER A 102 -6.97 -0.04 -8.77
C SER A 102 -6.96 1.43 -9.18
N SER A 103 -8.08 1.95 -9.68
CA SER A 103 -8.22 3.37 -9.99
C SER A 103 -8.06 4.29 -8.77
N LEU A 104 -8.50 3.85 -7.58
CA LEU A 104 -8.28 4.60 -6.35
C LEU A 104 -6.81 4.57 -5.92
N VAL A 105 -6.13 3.43 -6.12
CA VAL A 105 -4.67 3.32 -5.86
C VAL A 105 -3.89 4.26 -6.79
N GLU A 106 -4.22 4.27 -8.07
CA GLU A 106 -3.61 5.17 -9.06
C GLU A 106 -3.85 6.65 -8.70
N GLU A 107 -5.12 7.01 -8.37
CA GLU A 107 -5.49 8.37 -7.99
C GLU A 107 -4.80 8.81 -6.69
N MET A 108 -4.68 7.95 -5.69
CA MET A 108 -3.98 8.24 -4.45
C MET A 108 -2.48 8.45 -4.69
N SER A 109 -1.83 7.59 -5.49
CA SER A 109 -0.42 7.72 -5.84
C SER A 109 -0.13 9.05 -6.56
N GLN A 110 -0.94 9.40 -7.55
CA GLN A 110 -0.82 10.67 -8.24
C GLN A 110 -1.05 11.88 -7.33
N ALA A 111 -2.14 11.84 -6.53
CA ALA A 111 -2.47 12.92 -5.62
C ALA A 111 -1.37 13.13 -4.56
N SER A 112 -0.79 12.05 -4.02
CA SER A 112 0.30 12.11 -3.05
C SER A 112 1.55 12.76 -3.64
N THR A 113 1.91 12.39 -4.87
CA THR A 113 3.05 12.98 -5.58
C THR A 113 2.89 14.49 -5.78
N LEU A 114 1.73 14.92 -6.25
CA LEU A 114 1.43 16.35 -6.47
C LEU A 114 1.34 17.11 -5.15
N ALA A 115 0.72 16.52 -4.13
CA ALA A 115 0.57 17.12 -2.81
C ALA A 115 1.95 17.32 -2.14
N ARG A 116 2.87 16.36 -2.30
CA ARG A 116 4.23 16.49 -1.78
C ARG A 116 4.95 17.72 -2.34
N SER A 117 4.89 17.92 -3.65
CA SER A 117 5.49 19.10 -4.28
C SER A 117 4.84 20.41 -3.82
N ALA A 118 3.50 20.45 -3.79
CA ALA A 118 2.76 21.62 -3.31
C ALA A 118 3.06 21.94 -1.85
N TRP A 119 3.26 20.91 -1.00
CA TRP A 119 3.66 21.09 0.39
C TRP A 119 5.05 21.71 0.53
N VAL A 120 6.03 21.28 -0.27
CA VAL A 120 7.38 21.85 -0.29
C VAL A 120 7.31 23.34 -0.61
N ASP A 121 6.58 23.72 -1.68
CA ASP A 121 6.40 25.09 -2.10
C ASP A 121 5.67 25.94 -1.05
N ALA A 122 4.58 25.42 -0.50
CA ALA A 122 3.80 26.10 0.53
C ALA A 122 4.64 26.36 1.80
N ARG A 123 5.46 25.38 2.20
CA ARG A 123 6.35 25.52 3.35
C ARG A 123 7.44 26.55 3.11
N ALA A 124 8.06 26.55 1.94
CA ALA A 124 9.09 27.52 1.56
C ALA A 124 8.54 28.96 1.55
N LYS A 125 7.31 29.14 1.05
CA LYS A 125 6.61 30.43 0.99
C LYS A 125 5.89 30.81 2.28
N ARG A 126 5.79 29.91 3.26
CA ARG A 126 4.97 30.04 4.48
C ARG A 126 3.49 30.34 4.15
N ASP A 127 3.00 29.74 3.11
CA ASP A 127 1.63 29.91 2.60
C ASP A 127 0.88 28.59 2.55
N PHE A 128 0.09 28.33 3.59
CA PHE A 128 -0.72 27.11 3.70
C PHE A 128 -1.83 27.02 2.63
N ALA A 129 -2.31 28.14 2.12
CA ALA A 129 -3.39 28.17 1.13
C ALA A 129 -2.98 27.43 -0.16
N LEU A 130 -1.68 27.41 -0.50
CA LEU A 130 -1.16 26.66 -1.64
C LEU A 130 -1.30 25.13 -1.45
N PHE A 131 -1.21 24.63 -0.21
CA PHE A 131 -1.30 23.20 0.09
C PHE A 131 -2.74 22.74 0.35
N LEU A 132 -3.61 23.63 0.83
CA LEU A 132 -4.96 23.30 1.30
C LEU A 132 -5.79 22.47 0.30
N PRO A 133 -5.85 22.78 -1.01
CA PRO A 133 -6.62 21.97 -1.98
C PRO A 133 -6.06 20.55 -2.12
N HIS A 134 -4.74 20.38 -2.07
CA HIS A 134 -4.10 19.07 -2.13
C HIS A 134 -4.38 18.25 -0.87
N LEU A 135 -4.33 18.86 0.31
CA LEU A 135 -4.69 18.22 1.57
C LEU A 135 -6.16 17.76 1.55
N GLY A 136 -7.07 18.62 1.10
CA GLY A 136 -8.49 18.26 0.96
C GLY A 136 -8.71 17.07 0.05
N LYS A 137 -7.98 16.99 -1.08
CA LYS A 137 -8.00 15.85 -1.99
C LYS A 137 -7.52 14.57 -1.31
N LEU A 138 -6.38 14.61 -0.60
CA LEU A 138 -5.84 13.46 0.12
C LEU A 138 -6.81 12.96 1.19
N ILE A 139 -7.41 13.86 1.98
CA ILE A 139 -8.42 13.49 2.99
C ILE A 139 -9.60 12.78 2.33
N THR A 140 -10.12 13.32 1.23
CA THR A 140 -11.24 12.71 0.51
C THR A 140 -10.90 11.31 -0.01
N LEU A 141 -9.71 11.12 -0.55
CA LEU A 141 -9.25 9.81 -1.03
C LEU A 141 -9.04 8.82 0.12
N SER A 142 -8.48 9.26 1.25
CA SER A 142 -8.32 8.44 2.45
C SER A 142 -9.68 8.00 3.02
N GLN A 143 -10.67 8.89 3.02
CA GLN A 143 -12.04 8.54 3.43
C GLN A 143 -12.65 7.47 2.51
N LYS A 144 -12.50 7.61 1.19
CA LYS A 144 -12.94 6.58 0.23
C LYS A 144 -12.24 5.24 0.47
N MET A 145 -10.94 5.27 0.74
CA MET A 145 -10.17 4.05 1.04
C MET A 145 -10.70 3.37 2.30
N ALA A 146 -10.96 4.13 3.37
CA ALA A 146 -11.56 3.62 4.60
C ALA A 146 -12.94 2.99 4.34
N ASP A 147 -13.78 3.61 3.49
CA ASP A 147 -15.10 3.09 3.14
C ASP A 147 -15.02 1.74 2.39
N TYR A 148 -14.04 1.57 1.50
CA TYR A 148 -13.79 0.27 0.83
C TYR A 148 -13.28 -0.80 1.78
N LEU A 149 -12.41 -0.47 2.70
CA LEU A 149 -11.87 -1.41 3.69
C LEU A 149 -12.92 -1.84 4.70
N GLY A 150 -13.71 -0.90 5.24
CA GLY A 150 -14.94 -1.15 6.01
C GLY A 150 -14.80 -2.04 7.24
N THR A 151 -13.68 -2.05 7.94
CA THR A 151 -13.38 -3.02 9.01
C THR A 151 -13.37 -2.42 10.42
N GLY A 152 -13.29 -1.09 10.54
CA GLY A 152 -13.21 -0.41 11.84
C GLY A 152 -14.58 0.10 12.33
N SER A 153 -14.64 0.50 13.61
CA SER A 153 -15.80 1.17 14.20
C SER A 153 -16.03 2.57 13.61
N CYS A 154 -14.94 3.19 13.14
CA CYS A 154 -14.95 4.44 12.41
C CYS A 154 -13.87 4.41 11.31
N ARG A 155 -13.92 5.39 10.38
CA ARG A 155 -12.92 5.52 9.29
C ARG A 155 -11.49 5.62 9.80
N TYR A 156 -11.27 6.27 10.92
CA TYR A 156 -9.95 6.41 11.52
C TYR A 156 -9.40 5.06 11.99
N ASP A 157 -10.19 4.26 12.72
CA ASP A 157 -9.79 2.93 13.18
C ASP A 157 -9.51 1.99 12.01
N THR A 158 -10.32 2.09 10.94
CA THR A 158 -10.09 1.32 9.70
C THR A 158 -8.71 1.61 9.08
N LEU A 159 -8.30 2.88 9.04
CA LEU A 159 -7.01 3.27 8.48
C LEU A 159 -5.84 3.02 9.46
N MET A 160 -6.11 3.04 10.77
CA MET A 160 -5.11 2.78 11.78
C MET A 160 -4.56 1.35 11.72
N ASP A 161 -5.39 0.39 11.31
CA ASP A 161 -4.97 -1.00 11.06
C ASP A 161 -3.86 -1.15 9.98
N GLU A 162 -3.67 -0.13 9.12
CA GLU A 162 -2.55 -0.08 8.16
C GLU A 162 -1.20 0.23 8.82
N TYR A 163 -1.22 0.89 9.96
CA TYR A 163 -0.01 1.34 10.67
C TYR A 163 0.27 0.47 11.89
N GLU A 164 -0.76 0.14 12.64
CA GLU A 164 -0.68 -0.68 13.85
C GLU A 164 -1.81 -1.69 13.85
N ALA A 165 -1.56 -2.88 13.30
CA ALA A 165 -2.54 -3.96 13.30
C ALA A 165 -3.01 -4.26 14.74
N VAL A 166 -4.35 -4.37 14.93
CA VAL A 166 -4.99 -4.64 16.23
C VAL A 166 -4.95 -3.47 17.23
N SER A 167 -4.51 -2.29 16.84
CA SER A 167 -4.58 -1.09 17.68
C SER A 167 -5.88 -0.31 17.44
N TYR A 168 -6.45 0.19 18.53
CA TYR A 168 -7.66 1.03 18.49
C TYR A 168 -7.41 2.32 19.26
N THR A 169 -8.08 3.40 18.90
CA THR A 169 -7.90 4.73 19.49
C THR A 169 -7.96 4.72 21.01
N HIS A 170 -8.84 3.94 21.60
CA HIS A 170 -8.99 3.83 23.06
C HIS A 170 -7.87 3.03 23.75
N LEU A 171 -7.10 2.22 22.99
CA LEU A 171 -5.95 1.47 23.54
C LEU A 171 -4.64 2.28 23.45
N THR A 172 -4.54 3.21 22.52
CA THR A 172 -3.31 4.01 22.32
C THR A 172 -3.23 5.22 23.24
N LEU A 173 -4.35 5.84 23.59
CA LEU A 173 -4.38 7.04 24.45
C LEU A 173 -3.82 6.85 25.88
N PRO A 174 -4.04 5.72 26.58
CA PRO A 174 -3.46 5.50 27.90
C PRO A 174 -1.95 5.24 27.90
N THR A 175 -1.41 4.63 26.84
CA THR A 175 0.03 4.26 26.78
C THR A 175 0.94 5.44 26.45
N ASN A 176 0.40 6.51 25.87
CA ASN A 176 1.14 7.74 25.58
C ASN A 176 1.30 8.68 26.80
N ARG A 177 0.91 8.26 28.00
CA ARG A 177 1.03 9.07 29.23
C ARG A 177 2.35 8.88 29.97
N GLU A 178 3.23 8.01 29.54
CA GLU A 178 4.51 7.70 30.21
C GLU A 178 5.74 8.12 29.39
N VAL A 179 5.65 9.22 28.65
CA VAL A 179 6.82 9.87 28.03
C VAL A 179 7.00 11.25 28.58
#